data_e2510726a462c3841e5ef8f9b4b089f3
#
_entry.id   e2510726a462c3841e5ef8f9b4b089f3
#
_cell.length_a   1.000
_cell.length_b   1.000
_cell.length_c   1.000
_cell.angle_alpha   90.00
_cell.angle_beta   90.00
_cell.angle_gamma   90.00
#
_symmetry.space_group_name_H-M   'P 1'
#
loop_
_entity.id
_entity.type
_entity.pdbx_description
1 polymer ?
#
loop_
_entity_poly.entity_id
_entity_poly.type
_entity_poly.pdbx_seq_one_letter_code
_entity_poly.pdbx_strand_id
1 'polypeptide(L)'
;RAAEIGLSAHPEARLYCLPCIAGHVGADAAGVILAEAPDRNEEMTLVVDVGTNAEIVLANNKRLLVCSSPTGPAFEGAQVSSGQRATIGAIERVRIDRDTLEPRFKCIGSDLWSDEPGFSEAMSGTGVTGICGSGIIEVIAEMYLAGIITTDGVVNGALAEHTQRITCLLYTSDAADETGR
;
A
#
# COMPACT_ATOMS: atom_id res chain seq x y z
N ARG A 1 27.46 20.38 12.85
CA ARG A 1 28.16 19.21 12.29
C ARG A 1 27.55 17.93 12.85
N ALA A 2 27.69 16.81 12.12
CA ALA A 2 27.17 15.51 12.58
C ALA A 2 27.76 15.08 13.94
N ALA A 3 29.03 15.37 14.18
CA ALA A 3 29.71 15.07 15.44
C ALA A 3 29.12 15.82 16.66
N GLU A 4 28.55 17.02 16.46
CA GLU A 4 27.98 17.85 17.55
C GLU A 4 26.71 17.24 18.15
N ILE A 5 26.07 16.34 17.43
CA ILE A 5 24.87 15.61 17.88
C ILE A 5 25.15 14.13 18.14
N GLY A 6 26.45 13.75 18.29
CA GLY A 6 26.86 12.39 18.66
C GLY A 6 26.78 11.37 17.52
N LEU A 7 26.66 11.79 16.26
CA LEU A 7 26.70 10.87 15.12
C LEU A 7 28.16 10.48 14.80
N SER A 8 28.42 9.18 14.72
CA SER A 8 29.68 8.63 14.25
C SER A 8 29.76 8.78 12.72
N ALA A 9 30.39 9.85 12.27
CA ALA A 9 30.54 10.21 10.85
C ALA A 9 31.89 10.89 10.63
N HIS A 10 32.25 11.12 9.36
CA HIS A 10 33.46 11.90 9.04
C HIS A 10 33.46 13.24 9.78
N PRO A 11 34.59 13.70 10.32
CA PRO A 11 34.65 14.92 11.14
C PRO A 11 34.08 16.18 10.49
N GLU A 12 34.17 16.29 9.17
CA GLU A 12 33.63 17.40 8.38
C GLU A 12 32.20 17.17 7.87
N ALA A 13 31.57 16.04 8.20
CA ALA A 13 30.20 15.74 7.80
C ALA A 13 29.25 16.78 8.39
N ARG A 14 28.37 17.29 7.53
CA ARG A 14 27.31 18.20 7.91
C ARG A 14 25.98 17.47 7.88
N LEU A 15 25.15 17.76 8.86
CA LEU A 15 23.76 17.30 8.92
C LEU A 15 22.85 18.46 8.51
N TYR A 16 21.92 18.19 7.62
CA TYR A 16 20.82 19.05 7.32
C TYR A 16 19.52 18.36 7.74
N CYS A 17 18.74 19.01 8.58
CA CYS A 17 17.43 18.53 8.98
C CYS A 17 16.37 19.35 8.25
N LEU A 18 15.47 18.67 7.56
CA LEU A 18 14.29 19.33 7.02
C LEU A 18 13.38 19.80 8.17
N PRO A 19 12.72 20.96 8.05
CA PRO A 19 11.79 21.43 9.07
C PRO A 19 10.51 20.59 9.08
N CYS A 20 9.90 20.43 10.24
CA CYS A 20 8.51 20.05 10.34
C CYS A 20 7.63 21.19 9.86
N ILE A 21 6.59 20.87 9.09
CA ILE A 21 5.67 21.88 8.54
C ILE A 21 4.62 22.25 9.61
N ALA A 22 4.09 21.22 10.32
CA ALA A 22 3.09 21.39 11.38
C ALA A 22 3.17 20.23 12.37
N GLY A 23 2.35 20.24 13.42
CA GLY A 23 2.35 19.20 14.46
C GLY A 23 2.08 17.79 13.97
N HIS A 24 1.38 17.63 12.85
CA HIS A 24 1.06 16.33 12.22
C HIS A 24 1.60 16.23 10.79
N VAL A 25 2.43 17.18 10.34
CA VAL A 25 3.05 17.17 9.02
C VAL A 25 4.55 17.31 9.21
N GLY A 26 5.23 16.21 9.11
CA GLY A 26 6.64 16.06 9.46
C GLY A 26 7.62 16.56 8.40
N ALA A 27 8.89 16.30 8.66
CA ALA A 27 10.00 16.64 7.78
C ALA A 27 10.04 15.73 6.52
N ASP A 28 9.46 14.55 6.58
CA ASP A 28 9.21 13.63 5.47
C ASP A 28 8.32 14.28 4.40
N ALA A 29 7.17 14.82 4.80
CA ALA A 29 6.29 15.58 3.90
C ALA A 29 7.00 16.81 3.30
N ALA A 30 7.85 17.50 4.08
CA ALA A 30 8.69 18.58 3.55
C ALA A 30 9.67 18.06 2.49
N GLY A 31 10.21 16.85 2.66
CA GLY A 31 11.08 16.18 1.69
C GLY A 31 10.34 15.85 0.40
N VAL A 32 9.13 15.32 0.50
CA VAL A 32 8.27 15.03 -0.66
C VAL A 32 7.94 16.30 -1.44
N ILE A 33 7.52 17.38 -0.73
CA ILE A 33 7.23 18.67 -1.37
C ILE A 33 8.47 19.21 -2.09
N LEU A 34 9.65 19.10 -1.47
CA LEU A 34 10.89 19.55 -2.08
C LEU A 34 11.27 18.75 -3.33
N ALA A 35 11.04 17.43 -3.32
CA ALA A 35 11.38 16.53 -4.42
C ALA A 35 10.43 16.70 -5.61
N GLU A 36 9.12 16.71 -5.35
CA GLU A 36 8.08 16.80 -6.37
C GLU A 36 7.84 18.24 -6.85
N ALA A 37 8.20 19.23 -6.03
CA ALA A 37 8.06 20.66 -6.30
C ALA A 37 6.68 21.06 -6.87
N PRO A 38 5.55 20.62 -6.28
CA PRO A 38 4.22 20.88 -6.81
C PRO A 38 3.86 22.37 -6.79
N ASP A 39 4.54 23.16 -5.96
CA ASP A 39 4.45 24.61 -5.86
C ASP A 39 5.02 25.36 -7.09
N ARG A 40 5.70 24.68 -7.99
CA ARG A 40 6.24 25.25 -9.24
C ARG A 40 5.31 25.08 -10.42
N ASN A 41 4.29 24.22 -10.33
CA ASN A 41 3.35 23.95 -11.39
C ASN A 41 2.29 25.06 -11.49
N GLU A 42 1.87 25.40 -12.70
CA GLU A 42 0.74 26.30 -12.90
C GLU A 42 -0.59 25.59 -12.59
N GLU A 43 -0.69 24.33 -12.96
CA GLU A 43 -1.84 23.48 -12.70
C GLU A 43 -1.85 22.98 -11.26
N MET A 44 -3.08 22.76 -10.74
CA MET A 44 -3.25 22.19 -9.42
C MET A 44 -2.76 20.74 -9.40
N THR A 45 -1.75 20.48 -8.58
CA THR A 45 -1.13 19.17 -8.42
C THR A 45 -1.50 18.59 -7.06
N LEU A 46 -1.98 17.35 -7.05
CA LEU A 46 -2.23 16.56 -5.85
C LEU A 46 -1.09 15.56 -5.66
N VAL A 47 -0.46 15.60 -4.50
CA VAL A 47 0.52 14.59 -4.06
C VAL A 47 -0.02 13.91 -2.82
N VAL A 48 0.01 12.59 -2.80
CA VAL A 48 -0.45 11.78 -1.67
C VAL A 48 0.67 10.82 -1.29
N ASP A 49 1.20 10.98 -0.10
CA ASP A 49 2.18 10.08 0.51
C ASP A 49 1.44 9.15 1.49
N VAL A 50 1.36 7.86 1.14
CA VAL A 50 0.52 6.90 1.87
C VAL A 50 1.38 6.02 2.76
N GLY A 51 1.28 6.22 4.07
CA GLY A 51 1.90 5.40 5.11
C GLY A 51 0.91 5.10 6.24
N THR A 52 1.39 5.04 7.47
CA THR A 52 0.54 4.95 8.67
C THR A 52 -0.37 6.16 8.80
N ASN A 53 0.10 7.32 8.35
CA ASN A 53 -0.72 8.48 8.00
C ASN A 53 -0.58 8.72 6.49
N ALA A 54 -1.56 9.38 5.91
CA ALA A 54 -1.46 9.89 4.55
C ALA A 54 -1.24 11.41 4.62
N GLU A 55 -0.10 11.87 4.14
CA GLU A 55 0.16 13.28 3.90
C GLU A 55 -0.36 13.65 2.52
N ILE A 56 -1.31 14.58 2.51
CA ILE A 56 -2.00 15.05 1.30
C ILE A 56 -1.57 16.47 1.03
N VAL A 57 -0.91 16.68 -0.11
CA VAL A 57 -0.47 18.01 -0.56
C VAL A 57 -1.26 18.40 -1.81
N LEU A 58 -1.88 19.56 -1.77
CA LEU A 58 -2.54 20.17 -2.91
C LEU A 58 -1.89 21.53 -3.20
N ALA A 59 -1.22 21.65 -4.33
CA ALA A 59 -0.41 22.80 -4.62
C ALA A 59 -0.41 23.23 -6.09
N ASN A 60 -0.15 24.51 -6.29
CA ASN A 60 0.29 25.11 -7.54
C ASN A 60 1.21 26.31 -7.23
N ASN A 61 1.64 27.05 -8.26
CA ASN A 61 2.52 28.23 -8.11
C ASN A 61 1.93 29.41 -7.30
N LYS A 62 0.66 29.33 -6.89
CA LYS A 62 -0.03 30.36 -6.09
C LYS A 62 -0.32 29.92 -4.67
N ARG A 63 -0.48 28.62 -4.44
CA ARG A 63 -0.94 28.10 -3.15
C ARG A 63 -0.42 26.70 -2.90
N LEU A 64 -0.02 26.46 -1.66
CA LEU A 64 0.32 25.14 -1.14
C LEU A 64 -0.51 24.88 0.11
N LEU A 65 -1.23 23.77 0.11
CA LEU A 65 -2.01 23.26 1.22
C LEU A 65 -1.52 21.88 1.56
N VAL A 66 -1.44 21.55 2.83
CA VAL A 66 -1.04 20.22 3.29
C VAL A 66 -1.86 19.83 4.51
N CYS A 67 -2.21 18.56 4.57
CA CYS A 67 -2.82 17.95 5.75
C CYS A 67 -2.32 16.51 5.92
N SER A 68 -2.49 15.98 7.11
CA SER A 68 -2.25 14.57 7.43
C SER A 68 -3.56 13.92 7.84
N SER A 69 -3.81 12.71 7.37
CA SER A 69 -4.96 11.90 7.70
C SER A 69 -4.52 10.52 8.19
N PRO A 70 -5.00 10.02 9.33
CA PRO A 70 -4.64 8.69 9.80
C PRO A 70 -5.24 7.63 8.85
N THR A 71 -4.39 6.75 8.33
CA THR A 71 -4.78 5.59 7.51
C THR A 71 -4.67 4.28 8.29
N GLY A 72 -3.92 4.29 9.37
CA GLY A 72 -3.60 3.10 10.15
C GLY A 72 -2.52 2.23 9.51
N PRO A 73 -2.03 1.20 10.22
CA PRO A 73 -0.86 0.41 9.81
C PRO A 73 -1.19 -0.71 8.80
N ALA A 74 -2.39 -0.74 8.22
CA ALA A 74 -2.81 -1.81 7.31
C ALA A 74 -1.95 -1.87 6.03
N PHE A 75 -1.56 -0.70 5.47
CA PHE A 75 -0.70 -0.64 4.29
C PHE A 75 0.75 -1.06 4.57
N GLU A 76 1.15 -1.14 5.84
CA GLU A 76 2.44 -1.70 6.25
C GLU A 76 2.34 -3.20 6.56
N GLY A 77 1.19 -3.82 6.26
CA GLY A 77 0.90 -5.23 6.47
C GLY A 77 0.49 -5.59 7.89
N ALA A 78 0.30 -4.61 8.79
CA ALA A 78 -0.21 -4.88 10.13
C ALA A 78 -1.74 -5.00 10.13
N GLN A 79 -2.27 -5.87 11.01
CA GLN A 79 -3.71 -6.09 11.17
C GLN A 79 -4.41 -6.75 9.96
N VAL A 80 -3.66 -7.26 9.00
CA VAL A 80 -4.15 -8.06 7.87
C VAL A 80 -3.57 -9.45 8.02
N SER A 81 -4.42 -10.50 7.96
CA SER A 81 -4.04 -11.90 8.27
C SER A 81 -2.81 -12.41 7.50
N SER A 82 -2.65 -12.00 6.24
CA SER A 82 -1.50 -12.33 5.39
C SER A 82 -0.68 -11.09 5.05
N GLY A 83 -0.88 -10.00 5.79
CA GLY A 83 -0.17 -8.74 5.57
C GLY A 83 1.27 -8.82 6.06
N GLN A 84 2.17 -8.19 5.31
CA GLN A 84 3.58 -8.07 5.70
C GLN A 84 4.21 -6.82 5.10
N ARG A 85 5.40 -6.48 5.60
CA ARG A 85 6.20 -5.42 5.00
C ARG A 85 6.68 -5.81 3.60
N ALA A 86 7.02 -4.82 2.79
CA ALA A 86 7.59 -4.99 1.46
C ALA A 86 9.00 -5.62 1.56
N THR A 87 9.05 -6.93 1.59
CA THR A 87 10.28 -7.75 1.64
C THR A 87 10.20 -8.87 0.60
N ILE A 88 11.30 -9.56 0.34
CA ILE A 88 11.34 -10.69 -0.60
C ILE A 88 10.26 -11.71 -0.22
N GLY A 89 9.47 -12.15 -1.21
CA GLY A 89 8.34 -13.07 -1.04
C GLY A 89 6.98 -12.39 -0.83
N ALA A 90 6.94 -11.08 -0.58
CA ALA A 90 5.67 -10.35 -0.49
C ALA A 90 5.05 -10.13 -1.85
N ILE A 91 3.75 -10.39 -1.99
CA ILE A 91 2.96 -10.01 -3.16
C ILE A 91 2.89 -8.48 -3.20
N GLU A 92 3.40 -7.89 -4.29
CA GLU A 92 3.42 -6.43 -4.48
C GLU A 92 2.54 -5.94 -5.62
N ARG A 93 2.26 -6.82 -6.59
CA ARG A 93 1.43 -6.51 -7.76
C ARG A 93 0.39 -7.61 -7.94
N VAL A 94 -0.82 -7.21 -8.30
CA VAL A 94 -1.94 -8.13 -8.58
C VAL A 94 -2.64 -7.71 -9.86
N ARG A 95 -3.09 -8.68 -10.65
CA ARG A 95 -4.01 -8.50 -11.78
C ARG A 95 -5.06 -9.58 -11.72
N ILE A 96 -6.30 -9.23 -12.04
CA ILE A 96 -7.41 -10.16 -12.14
C ILE A 96 -7.94 -10.11 -13.57
N ASP A 97 -7.97 -11.28 -14.21
CA ASP A 97 -8.60 -11.41 -15.52
C ASP A 97 -10.11 -11.18 -15.38
N ARG A 98 -10.66 -10.31 -16.21
CA ARG A 98 -12.06 -9.86 -16.07
C ARG A 98 -13.09 -10.87 -16.55
N ASP A 99 -12.67 -11.80 -17.41
CA ASP A 99 -13.56 -12.79 -17.99
C ASP A 99 -13.56 -14.08 -17.14
N THR A 100 -12.37 -14.50 -16.70
CA THR A 100 -12.19 -15.74 -15.94
C THR A 100 -12.19 -15.54 -14.42
N LEU A 101 -11.98 -14.31 -13.97
CA LEU A 101 -11.77 -13.91 -12.56
C LEU A 101 -10.55 -14.55 -11.91
N GLU A 102 -9.62 -15.08 -12.72
CA GLU A 102 -8.39 -15.67 -12.22
C GLU A 102 -7.35 -14.59 -11.88
N PRO A 103 -6.82 -14.60 -10.64
CA PRO A 103 -5.79 -13.66 -10.24
C PRO A 103 -4.41 -14.17 -10.66
N ARG A 104 -3.53 -13.23 -11.05
CA ARG A 104 -2.10 -13.43 -11.12
C ARG A 104 -1.39 -12.33 -10.35
N PHE A 105 -0.21 -12.62 -9.84
CA PHE A 105 0.51 -11.68 -8.98
C PHE A 105 2.01 -11.74 -9.23
N LYS A 106 2.71 -10.69 -8.80
CA LYS A 106 4.17 -10.65 -8.69
C LYS A 106 4.57 -10.52 -7.23
N CYS A 107 5.71 -11.14 -6.90
CA CYS A 107 6.33 -11.01 -5.60
C CYS A 107 7.62 -10.20 -5.69
N ILE A 108 7.92 -9.47 -4.64
CA ILE A 108 9.25 -8.84 -4.48
C ILE A 108 10.31 -9.95 -4.52
N GLY A 109 11.31 -9.77 -5.37
CA GLY A 109 12.37 -10.73 -5.62
C GLY A 109 12.22 -11.54 -6.90
N SER A 110 11.13 -11.34 -7.67
CA SER A 110 10.96 -11.94 -9.00
C SER A 110 10.29 -10.96 -9.97
N ASP A 111 10.79 -10.90 -11.20
CA ASP A 111 10.14 -10.15 -12.27
C ASP A 111 9.02 -10.92 -12.97
N LEU A 112 8.88 -12.20 -12.67
CA LEU A 112 7.88 -13.08 -13.27
C LEU A 112 6.51 -12.94 -12.59
N TRP A 113 5.44 -13.11 -13.37
CA TRP A 113 4.11 -13.30 -12.84
C TRP A 113 3.92 -14.73 -12.33
N SER A 114 2.98 -14.93 -11.39
CA SER A 114 2.71 -16.22 -10.77
C SER A 114 2.25 -17.33 -11.73
N ASP A 115 1.73 -16.94 -12.89
CA ASP A 115 1.28 -17.83 -13.98
C ASP A 115 2.36 -18.06 -15.05
N GLU A 116 3.52 -17.40 -14.97
CA GLU A 116 4.61 -17.58 -15.93
C GLU A 116 5.51 -18.77 -15.57
N PRO A 117 6.02 -19.49 -16.60
CA PRO A 117 6.99 -20.55 -16.39
C PRO A 117 8.23 -20.05 -15.63
N GLY A 118 8.68 -20.80 -14.63
CA GLY A 118 9.85 -20.46 -13.83
C GLY A 118 9.55 -19.64 -12.58
N PHE A 119 8.32 -19.14 -12.37
CA PHE A 119 7.97 -18.40 -11.16
C PHE A 119 8.22 -19.23 -9.88
N SER A 120 7.75 -20.45 -9.84
CA SER A 120 7.92 -21.35 -8.68
C SER A 120 9.41 -21.62 -8.38
N GLU A 121 10.25 -21.71 -9.42
CA GLU A 121 11.69 -21.90 -9.29
C GLU A 121 12.37 -20.62 -8.77
N ALA A 122 12.02 -19.47 -9.34
CA ALA A 122 12.52 -18.18 -8.89
C ALA A 122 12.19 -17.88 -7.42
N MET A 123 11.03 -18.36 -6.95
CA MET A 123 10.57 -18.20 -5.58
C MET A 123 10.92 -19.35 -4.65
N SER A 124 11.63 -20.39 -5.10
CA SER A 124 11.87 -21.62 -4.34
C SER A 124 12.63 -21.41 -3.01
N GLY A 125 13.46 -20.37 -2.93
CA GLY A 125 14.23 -20.07 -1.72
C GLY A 125 13.42 -19.44 -0.59
N THR A 126 12.42 -18.62 -0.91
CA THR A 126 11.64 -17.84 0.09
C THR A 126 10.16 -18.23 0.07
N GLY A 127 9.63 -18.58 -1.09
CA GLY A 127 8.20 -18.78 -1.30
C GLY A 127 7.42 -17.47 -1.35
N VAL A 128 6.10 -17.61 -1.45
CA VAL A 128 5.15 -16.50 -1.28
C VAL A 128 4.80 -16.43 0.20
N THR A 129 5.17 -15.34 0.85
CA THR A 129 5.12 -15.22 2.32
C THR A 129 3.96 -14.37 2.82
N GLY A 130 3.40 -13.51 1.97
CA GLY A 130 2.29 -12.63 2.33
C GLY A 130 2.06 -11.56 1.27
N ILE A 131 1.33 -10.51 1.64
CA ILE A 131 1.01 -9.39 0.77
C ILE A 131 1.44 -8.07 1.42
N CYS A 132 2.13 -7.21 0.67
CA CYS A 132 2.52 -5.89 1.17
C CYS A 132 1.48 -4.82 0.79
N GLY A 133 1.68 -3.59 1.27
CA GLY A 133 0.73 -2.49 1.10
C GLY A 133 0.35 -2.21 -0.35
N SER A 134 1.32 -2.21 -1.28
CA SER A 134 1.04 -2.04 -2.71
C SER A 134 0.15 -3.16 -3.26
N GLY A 135 0.41 -4.41 -2.88
CA GLY A 135 -0.42 -5.54 -3.25
C GLY A 135 -1.84 -5.44 -2.70
N ILE A 136 -2.00 -4.97 -1.45
CA ILE A 136 -3.32 -4.75 -0.84
C ILE A 136 -4.11 -3.70 -1.63
N ILE A 137 -3.49 -2.59 -1.99
CA ILE A 137 -4.14 -1.54 -2.79
C ILE A 137 -4.53 -2.07 -4.16
N GLU A 138 -3.60 -2.77 -4.84
CA GLU A 138 -3.88 -3.32 -6.17
C GLU A 138 -4.96 -4.40 -6.16
N VAL A 139 -4.97 -5.32 -5.21
CA VAL A 139 -6.01 -6.36 -5.18
C VAL A 139 -7.40 -5.78 -5.02
N ILE A 140 -7.58 -4.77 -4.18
CA ILE A 140 -8.87 -4.09 -4.03
C ILE A 140 -9.27 -3.37 -5.32
N ALA A 141 -8.33 -2.66 -5.95
CA ALA A 141 -8.57 -1.98 -7.22
C ALA A 141 -8.95 -2.99 -8.34
N GLU A 142 -8.23 -4.09 -8.46
CA GLU A 142 -8.48 -5.12 -9.46
C GLU A 142 -9.82 -5.84 -9.20
N MET A 143 -10.17 -6.12 -7.95
CA MET A 143 -11.48 -6.68 -7.59
C MET A 143 -12.62 -5.74 -7.99
N TYR A 144 -12.45 -4.43 -7.79
CA TYR A 144 -13.42 -3.44 -8.24
C TYR A 144 -13.54 -3.39 -9.76
N LEU A 145 -12.41 -3.35 -10.47
CA LEU A 145 -12.37 -3.32 -11.93
C LEU A 145 -12.91 -4.59 -12.58
N ALA A 146 -12.80 -5.73 -11.90
CA ALA A 146 -13.37 -7.01 -12.33
C ALA A 146 -14.83 -7.20 -11.90
N GLY A 147 -15.44 -6.23 -11.22
CA GLY A 147 -16.82 -6.32 -10.75
C GLY A 147 -17.03 -7.31 -9.59
N ILE A 148 -15.95 -7.74 -8.93
CA ILE A 148 -16.00 -8.64 -7.78
C ILE A 148 -16.49 -7.89 -6.53
N ILE A 149 -16.15 -6.61 -6.41
CA ILE A 149 -16.67 -5.73 -5.37
C ILE A 149 -17.38 -4.52 -5.97
N THR A 150 -18.39 -4.04 -5.28
CA THR A 150 -19.12 -2.82 -5.63
C THR A 150 -18.37 -1.56 -5.21
N THR A 151 -18.87 -0.38 -5.58
CA THR A 151 -18.39 0.93 -5.11
C THR A 151 -18.45 1.08 -3.59
N ASP A 152 -19.33 0.34 -2.93
CA ASP A 152 -19.49 0.33 -1.48
C ASP A 152 -18.59 -0.72 -0.80
N GLY A 153 -17.73 -1.42 -1.56
CA GLY A 153 -16.81 -2.43 -1.06
C GLY A 153 -17.47 -3.78 -0.75
N VAL A 154 -18.72 -3.99 -1.19
CA VAL A 154 -19.45 -5.24 -0.97
C VAL A 154 -19.11 -6.25 -2.06
N VAL A 155 -18.81 -7.51 -1.66
CA VAL A 155 -18.54 -8.60 -2.59
C VAL A 155 -19.81 -8.97 -3.35
N ASN A 156 -19.71 -9.07 -4.67
CA ASN A 156 -20.78 -9.51 -5.54
C ASN A 156 -21.00 -11.02 -5.44
N GLY A 157 -21.87 -11.45 -4.55
CA GLY A 157 -22.19 -12.86 -4.30
C GLY A 157 -22.74 -13.62 -5.50
N ALA A 158 -23.34 -12.94 -6.49
CA ALA A 158 -23.86 -13.60 -7.72
C ALA A 158 -22.73 -14.26 -8.53
N LEU A 159 -21.49 -13.79 -8.41
CA LEU A 159 -20.34 -14.38 -9.07
C LEU A 159 -19.95 -15.76 -8.52
N ALA A 160 -20.49 -16.20 -7.39
CA ALA A 160 -20.26 -17.53 -6.84
C ALA A 160 -20.76 -18.65 -7.79
N GLU A 161 -21.68 -18.34 -8.71
CA GLU A 161 -22.10 -19.28 -9.76
C GLU A 161 -21.05 -19.44 -10.86
N HIS A 162 -20.12 -18.50 -11.01
CA HIS A 162 -19.12 -18.44 -12.07
C HIS A 162 -17.70 -18.81 -11.60
N THR A 163 -17.42 -18.68 -10.31
CA THR A 163 -16.10 -18.97 -9.74
C THR A 163 -16.21 -19.58 -8.34
N GLN A 164 -15.33 -20.55 -8.05
CA GLN A 164 -15.20 -21.13 -6.71
C GLN A 164 -14.44 -20.22 -5.72
N ARG A 165 -13.91 -19.10 -6.18
CA ARG A 165 -13.13 -18.16 -5.35
C ARG A 165 -14.04 -17.22 -4.54
N ILE A 166 -15.30 -17.12 -4.93
CA ILE A 166 -16.32 -16.37 -4.20
C ILE A 166 -17.26 -17.37 -3.55
N THR A 167 -17.23 -17.40 -2.23
CA THR A 167 -18.15 -18.23 -1.44
C THR A 167 -19.17 -17.32 -0.77
N CYS A 168 -20.45 -17.60 -0.99
CA CYS A 168 -21.50 -16.99 -0.19
C CYS A 168 -21.53 -17.74 1.15
N LEU A 169 -20.95 -17.17 2.20
CA LEU A 169 -21.15 -17.68 3.54
C LEU A 169 -22.58 -17.35 3.96
N LEU A 170 -23.48 -18.29 3.76
CA LEU A 170 -24.87 -18.23 4.26
C LEU A 170 -24.96 -18.22 5.80
N TYR A 171 -23.84 -18.43 6.46
CA TYR A 171 -23.67 -18.33 7.90
C TYR A 171 -22.46 -17.41 8.18
N THR A 172 -22.71 -16.13 8.34
CA THR A 172 -22.04 -15.44 9.43
C THR A 172 -22.66 -16.01 10.71
N SER A 173 -22.09 -17.10 11.25
CA SER A 173 -22.24 -17.34 12.66
C SER A 173 -21.81 -16.06 13.32
N ASP A 174 -22.71 -15.44 14.04
CA ASP A 174 -22.46 -14.20 14.72
C ASP A 174 -21.16 -14.32 15.49
N ALA A 175 -20.11 -13.61 15.05
CA ALA A 175 -18.89 -13.47 15.82
C ALA A 175 -19.16 -12.76 17.18
N ALA A 176 -20.38 -12.33 17.42
CA ALA A 176 -20.92 -11.83 18.67
C ALA A 176 -21.27 -12.94 19.68
N ASP A 177 -21.48 -14.19 19.25
CA ASP A 177 -21.88 -15.28 20.15
C ASP A 177 -20.69 -16.04 20.77
N GLU A 178 -19.45 -15.83 20.31
CA GLU A 178 -18.27 -16.50 20.88
C GLU A 178 -17.60 -15.75 22.04
N THR A 179 -18.10 -14.58 22.44
CA THR A 179 -17.60 -13.86 23.62
C THR A 179 -18.33 -14.16 24.91
N GLY A 180 -19.20 -15.17 24.93
CA GLY A 180 -20.03 -15.53 26.03
C GLY A 180 -19.70 -16.89 26.68
N ARG A 181 -18.41 -17.19 26.99
CA ARG A 181 -18.06 -18.19 28.04
C ARG A 181 -16.65 -17.95 28.57
#